data_857aef67f4c0c7825df7a4a877af1e07
#
_entry.id   857aef67f4c0c7825df7a4a877af1e07
#
_cell.length_a   1.000
_cell.length_b   1.000
_cell.length_c   1.000
_cell.angle_alpha   90.00
_cell.angle_beta   90.00
_cell.angle_gamma   90.00
#
_symmetry.space_group_name_H-M   'P 1'
#
loop_
_entity.id
_entity.type
_entity.pdbx_description
1 polymer ?
#
loop_
_entity_poly.entity_id
_entity_poly.type
_entity_poly.pdbx_seq_one_letter_code
_entity_poly.pdbx_strand_id
1 'polypeptide(L)'
;LRVVVLLGPPGSGKGTLATSLSEHLGVAVFVTGDALRAAIDAKSKLGEKVKADVEAGRLVDDETILALAQEFLAAHPEGVLFDGFPRTTRQAAGLRSLVSAEDDLHVIYLDASEETITSRLTSRRVCPGCGEIYNMRFKPPKKDGVCDNCSTTLIRRKDDTEEVIRDRYQVYLRETAPLVDYFARELLRVDGNLSGDKVLERIRGELCPA
;
A
#
# COMPACT_ATOMS: atom_id res chain seq x y z
N LEU A 1 1.47 4.70 -20.85
CA LEU A 1 1.16 3.84 -19.71
C LEU A 1 0.62 4.69 -18.54
N ARG A 2 -0.44 4.23 -17.85
CA ARG A 2 -0.90 4.89 -16.63
C ARG A 2 -0.20 4.29 -15.40
N VAL A 3 0.43 5.13 -14.60
CA VAL A 3 1.10 4.71 -13.36
C VAL A 3 0.55 5.52 -12.19
N VAL A 4 -0.04 4.84 -11.22
CA VAL A 4 -0.57 5.45 -10.00
C VAL A 4 0.25 4.99 -8.81
N VAL A 5 0.71 5.91 -7.99
CA VAL A 5 1.47 5.64 -6.76
C VAL A 5 0.66 6.08 -5.56
N LEU A 6 0.44 5.18 -4.61
CA LEU A 6 -0.16 5.51 -3.32
C LEU A 6 0.92 5.73 -2.27
N LEU A 7 1.09 6.96 -1.83
CA LEU A 7 1.96 7.35 -0.72
C LEU A 7 1.14 7.58 0.57
N GLY A 8 1.81 7.48 1.68
CA GLY A 8 1.23 7.75 3.00
C GLY A 8 1.72 6.79 4.06
N PRO A 9 1.53 7.11 5.34
CA PRO A 9 1.99 6.30 6.45
C PRO A 9 1.32 4.91 6.48
N PRO A 10 1.92 3.93 7.17
CA PRO A 10 1.28 2.64 7.41
C PRO A 10 -0.08 2.86 8.09
N GLY A 11 -1.13 2.17 7.63
CA GLY A 11 -2.48 2.36 8.20
C GLY A 11 -3.28 3.55 7.67
N SER A 12 -2.76 4.36 6.73
CA SER A 12 -3.51 5.49 6.15
C SER A 12 -4.71 5.07 5.27
N GLY A 13 -4.82 3.80 4.89
CA GLY A 13 -5.93 3.29 4.07
C GLY A 13 -5.57 2.95 2.64
N LYS A 14 -4.29 3.03 2.24
CA LYS A 14 -3.81 2.75 0.87
C LYS A 14 -4.33 1.43 0.31
N GLY A 15 -4.19 0.32 1.04
CA GLY A 15 -4.60 -0.99 0.55
C GLY A 15 -6.11 -1.10 0.28
N THR A 16 -6.95 -0.47 1.11
CA THR A 16 -8.39 -0.42 0.86
C THR A 16 -8.71 0.43 -0.37
N LEU A 17 -8.03 1.56 -0.51
CA LEU A 17 -8.18 2.45 -1.65
C LEU A 17 -7.68 1.80 -2.95
N ALA A 18 -6.56 1.08 -2.90
CA ALA A 18 -5.93 0.45 -4.06
C ALA A 18 -6.90 -0.45 -4.83
N THR A 19 -7.65 -1.31 -4.12
CA THR A 19 -8.62 -2.22 -4.74
C THR A 19 -9.71 -1.45 -5.50
N SER A 20 -10.38 -0.49 -4.82
CA SER A 20 -11.48 0.26 -5.43
C SER A 20 -11.01 1.19 -6.55
N LEU A 21 -9.80 1.74 -6.43
CA LEU A 21 -9.25 2.65 -7.43
C LEU A 21 -8.77 1.90 -8.67
N SER A 22 -8.16 0.73 -8.50
CA SER A 22 -7.70 -0.10 -9.63
C SER A 22 -8.86 -0.59 -10.49
N GLU A 23 -9.95 -1.06 -9.87
CA GLU A 23 -11.17 -1.45 -10.58
C GLU A 23 -11.72 -0.28 -11.41
N HIS A 24 -11.72 0.92 -10.85
CA HIS A 24 -12.20 2.12 -11.53
C HIS A 24 -11.31 2.54 -12.70
N LEU A 25 -9.99 2.45 -12.54
CA LEU A 25 -9.01 2.89 -13.55
C LEU A 25 -8.66 1.79 -14.57
N GLY A 26 -9.05 0.54 -14.33
CA GLY A 26 -8.70 -0.60 -15.18
C GLY A 26 -7.19 -0.93 -15.16
N VAL A 27 -6.51 -0.74 -14.03
CA VAL A 27 -5.06 -0.97 -13.90
C VAL A 27 -4.77 -2.11 -12.92
N ALA A 28 -3.64 -2.78 -13.11
CA ALA A 28 -3.19 -3.83 -12.20
C ALA A 28 -2.66 -3.25 -10.87
N VAL A 29 -2.80 -3.97 -9.76
CA VAL A 29 -2.34 -3.52 -8.44
C VAL A 29 -1.11 -4.28 -7.99
N PHE A 30 -0.03 -3.56 -7.72
CA PHE A 30 1.15 -4.08 -7.05
C PHE A 30 1.15 -3.68 -5.58
N VAL A 31 0.88 -4.62 -4.68
CA VAL A 31 0.99 -4.42 -3.24
C VAL A 31 2.28 -5.03 -2.75
N THR A 32 3.32 -4.22 -2.51
CA THR A 32 4.65 -4.69 -2.10
C THR A 32 4.59 -5.61 -0.89
N GLY A 33 3.82 -5.23 0.14
CA GLY A 33 3.70 -6.03 1.36
C GLY A 33 3.05 -7.39 1.13
N ASP A 34 2.10 -7.51 0.21
CA ASP A 34 1.43 -8.78 -0.10
C ASP A 34 2.32 -9.68 -0.95
N ALA A 35 3.05 -9.12 -1.92
CA ALA A 35 4.04 -9.84 -2.72
C ALA A 35 5.14 -10.46 -1.83
N LEU A 36 5.66 -9.69 -0.87
CA LEU A 36 6.67 -10.18 0.07
C LEU A 36 6.11 -11.25 1.02
N ARG A 37 4.91 -11.08 1.55
CA ARG A 37 4.25 -12.08 2.40
C ARG A 37 3.97 -13.37 1.64
N ALA A 38 3.47 -13.29 0.42
CA ALA A 38 3.26 -14.46 -0.43
C ALA A 38 4.57 -15.22 -0.69
N ALA A 39 5.68 -14.52 -0.92
CA ALA A 39 7.00 -15.13 -1.05
C ALA A 39 7.44 -15.85 0.23
N ILE A 40 7.17 -15.27 1.41
CA ILE A 40 7.47 -15.86 2.73
C ILE A 40 6.64 -17.13 2.96
N ASP A 41 5.33 -17.06 2.69
CA ASP A 41 4.40 -18.18 2.87
C ASP A 41 4.73 -19.36 1.94
N ALA A 42 5.16 -19.05 0.71
CA ALA A 42 5.64 -20.03 -0.27
C ALA A 42 7.04 -20.56 0.06
N LYS A 43 7.72 -20.07 1.10
CA LYS A 43 9.11 -20.43 1.47
C LYS A 43 10.07 -20.33 0.29
N SER A 44 9.87 -19.35 -0.59
CA SER A 44 10.76 -19.08 -1.72
C SER A 44 12.11 -18.52 -1.23
N LYS A 45 13.15 -18.57 -2.07
CA LYS A 45 14.45 -17.94 -1.78
C LYS A 45 14.31 -16.46 -1.41
N LEU A 46 13.43 -15.75 -2.11
CA LEU A 46 13.09 -14.36 -1.78
C LEU A 46 12.43 -14.26 -0.40
N GLY A 47 11.44 -15.12 -0.12
CA GLY A 47 10.73 -15.15 1.16
C GLY A 47 11.66 -15.40 2.34
N GLU A 48 12.60 -16.34 2.22
CA GLU A 48 13.61 -16.60 3.26
C GLU A 48 14.52 -15.39 3.48
N LYS A 49 14.95 -14.72 2.41
CA LYS A 49 15.79 -13.52 2.47
C LYS A 49 15.12 -12.37 3.22
N VAL A 50 13.84 -12.10 2.93
CA VAL A 50 13.15 -10.87 3.39
C VAL A 50 12.34 -11.04 4.68
N LYS A 51 12.15 -12.28 5.16
CA LYS A 51 11.26 -12.61 6.28
C LYS A 51 11.54 -11.79 7.54
N ALA A 52 12.80 -11.72 7.96
CA ALA A 52 13.19 -11.02 9.18
C ALA A 52 12.90 -9.52 9.11
N ASP A 53 13.04 -8.90 7.95
CA ASP A 53 12.75 -7.47 7.76
C ASP A 53 11.24 -7.21 7.73
N VAL A 54 10.48 -8.04 7.02
CA VAL A 54 9.02 -7.91 6.93
C VAL A 54 8.35 -8.10 8.30
N GLU A 55 8.75 -9.13 9.07
CA GLU A 55 8.20 -9.39 10.41
C GLU A 55 8.54 -8.29 11.42
N ALA A 56 9.73 -7.67 11.29
CA ALA A 56 10.16 -6.54 12.12
C ALA A 56 9.63 -5.17 11.60
N GLY A 57 8.89 -5.14 10.50
CA GLY A 57 8.40 -3.90 9.91
C GLY A 57 9.46 -3.02 9.26
N ARG A 58 10.66 -3.54 9.03
CA ARG A 58 11.75 -2.85 8.32
C ARG A 58 11.52 -2.86 6.81
N LEU A 59 12.23 -1.99 6.10
CA LEU A 59 12.24 -2.01 4.63
C LEU A 59 13.17 -3.11 4.11
N VAL A 60 12.72 -3.79 3.07
CA VAL A 60 13.55 -4.69 2.26
C VAL A 60 14.45 -3.84 1.37
N ASP A 61 15.62 -4.37 0.98
CA ASP A 61 16.59 -3.66 0.16
C ASP A 61 15.97 -3.13 -1.16
N ASP A 62 16.41 -1.94 -1.56
CA ASP A 62 15.85 -1.22 -2.70
C ASP A 62 15.98 -1.98 -4.02
N GLU A 63 17.07 -2.73 -4.21
CA GLU A 63 17.33 -3.48 -5.46
C GLU A 63 16.30 -4.61 -5.63
N THR A 64 16.01 -5.32 -4.55
CA THR A 64 14.98 -6.37 -4.55
C THR A 64 13.60 -5.79 -4.88
N ILE A 65 13.23 -4.66 -4.27
CA ILE A 65 11.93 -4.04 -4.51
C ILE A 65 11.83 -3.45 -5.92
N LEU A 66 12.88 -2.82 -6.42
CA LEU A 66 12.93 -2.28 -7.78
C LEU A 66 12.80 -3.38 -8.84
N ALA A 67 13.48 -4.52 -8.65
CA ALA A 67 13.38 -5.66 -9.56
C ALA A 67 11.92 -6.18 -9.63
N LEU A 68 11.26 -6.34 -8.48
CA LEU A 68 9.85 -6.77 -8.42
C LEU A 68 8.92 -5.77 -9.09
N ALA A 69 9.12 -4.46 -8.86
CA ALA A 69 8.31 -3.41 -9.46
C ALA A 69 8.50 -3.35 -10.99
N GLN A 70 9.74 -3.49 -11.46
CA GLN A 70 10.07 -3.54 -12.89
C GLN A 70 9.43 -4.74 -13.60
N GLU A 71 9.52 -5.93 -13.01
CA GLU A 71 8.91 -7.14 -13.54
C GLU A 71 7.39 -6.99 -13.62
N PHE A 72 6.77 -6.46 -12.56
CA PHE A 72 5.33 -6.24 -12.52
C PHE A 72 4.89 -5.21 -13.57
N LEU A 73 5.61 -4.10 -13.70
CA LEU A 73 5.31 -3.04 -14.67
C LEU A 73 5.39 -3.58 -16.12
N ALA A 74 6.41 -4.38 -16.42
CA ALA A 74 6.58 -4.98 -17.73
C ALA A 74 5.48 -5.99 -18.10
N ALA A 75 4.89 -6.65 -17.09
CA ALA A 75 3.79 -7.59 -17.28
C ALA A 75 2.42 -6.94 -17.45
N HIS A 76 2.27 -5.63 -17.16
CA HIS A 76 0.97 -4.94 -17.14
C HIS A 76 1.00 -3.65 -17.96
N PRO A 77 1.02 -3.75 -19.31
CA PRO A 77 1.07 -2.59 -20.18
C PRO A 77 -0.21 -1.74 -20.17
N GLU A 78 -1.31 -2.25 -19.61
CA GLU A 78 -2.56 -1.51 -19.37
C GLU A 78 -2.44 -0.42 -18.32
N GLY A 79 -1.48 -0.54 -17.41
CA GLY A 79 -1.23 0.38 -16.30
C GLY A 79 -1.09 -0.31 -14.97
N VAL A 80 -0.46 0.38 -14.02
CA VAL A 80 -0.13 -0.14 -12.70
C VAL A 80 -0.47 0.86 -11.60
N LEU A 81 -1.07 0.36 -10.52
CA LEU A 81 -1.19 1.06 -9.25
C LEU A 81 -0.26 0.42 -8.23
N PHE A 82 0.66 1.21 -7.69
CA PHE A 82 1.61 0.80 -6.66
C PHE A 82 1.11 1.15 -5.26
N ASP A 83 0.95 0.15 -4.38
CA ASP A 83 0.77 0.31 -2.95
C ASP A 83 2.01 -0.18 -2.20
N GLY A 84 2.69 0.75 -1.54
CA GLY A 84 3.90 0.48 -0.78
C GLY A 84 5.19 0.47 -1.60
N PHE A 85 5.17 1.05 -2.77
CA PHE A 85 6.33 1.40 -3.61
C PHE A 85 6.03 2.72 -4.35
N PRO A 86 7.02 3.66 -4.47
CA PRO A 86 8.31 3.65 -3.78
C PRO A 86 8.18 3.99 -2.28
N ARG A 87 9.18 3.59 -1.47
CA ARG A 87 9.29 3.96 -0.04
C ARG A 87 10.56 4.71 0.31
N THR A 88 11.52 4.75 -0.59
CA THR A 88 12.78 5.48 -0.43
C THR A 88 13.01 6.38 -1.64
N THR A 89 13.87 7.39 -1.49
CA THR A 89 14.26 8.26 -2.61
C THR A 89 15.00 7.48 -3.70
N ARG A 90 15.74 6.42 -3.35
CA ARG A 90 16.38 5.54 -4.33
C ARG A 90 15.35 4.76 -5.15
N GLN A 91 14.31 4.23 -4.50
CA GLN A 91 13.20 3.58 -5.20
C GLN A 91 12.43 4.58 -6.08
N ALA A 92 12.22 5.82 -5.61
CA ALA A 92 11.56 6.86 -6.39
C ALA A 92 12.37 7.25 -7.65
N ALA A 93 13.67 7.36 -7.54
CA ALA A 93 14.57 7.58 -8.69
C ALA A 93 14.53 6.39 -9.66
N GLY A 94 14.52 5.15 -9.14
CA GLY A 94 14.34 3.94 -9.94
C GLY A 94 13.01 3.92 -10.68
N LEU A 95 11.90 4.26 -10.02
CA LEU A 95 10.59 4.39 -10.67
C LEU A 95 10.63 5.41 -11.82
N ARG A 96 11.24 6.58 -11.61
CA ARG A 96 11.42 7.59 -12.66
C ARG A 96 12.19 7.07 -13.88
N SER A 97 13.10 6.13 -13.69
CA SER A 97 13.85 5.52 -14.81
C SER A 97 13.03 4.44 -15.55
N LEU A 98 12.00 3.89 -14.92
CA LEU A 98 11.10 2.88 -15.49
C LEU A 98 9.90 3.52 -16.22
N VAL A 99 9.54 4.75 -15.84
CA VAL A 99 8.40 5.50 -16.39
C VAL A 99 8.93 6.55 -17.37
N SER A 100 8.38 6.58 -18.58
CA SER A 100 8.76 7.57 -19.60
C SER A 100 8.10 8.92 -19.36
N ALA A 101 8.56 9.96 -20.04
CA ALA A 101 7.94 11.29 -19.96
C ALA A 101 6.53 11.34 -20.60
N GLU A 102 6.19 10.34 -21.41
CA GLU A 102 4.89 10.21 -22.08
C GLU A 102 3.89 9.43 -21.24
N ASP A 103 4.35 8.79 -20.16
CA ASP A 103 3.50 8.02 -19.26
C ASP A 103 2.75 8.94 -18.28
N ASP A 104 1.52 8.57 -17.97
CA ASP A 104 0.60 9.30 -17.10
C ASP A 104 0.87 8.93 -15.62
N LEU A 105 1.80 9.63 -14.97
CA LEU A 105 2.19 9.38 -13.58
C LEU A 105 1.39 10.25 -12.62
N HIS A 106 0.61 9.60 -11.75
CA HIS A 106 -0.11 10.23 -10.65
C HIS A 106 0.39 9.72 -9.30
N VAL A 107 0.62 10.63 -8.38
CA VAL A 107 1.04 10.30 -7.01
C VAL A 107 -0.01 10.80 -6.02
N ILE A 108 -0.66 9.89 -5.32
CA ILE A 108 -1.71 10.18 -4.35
C ILE A 108 -1.15 10.00 -2.95
N TYR A 109 -1.10 11.07 -2.19
CA TYR A 109 -0.64 11.05 -0.81
C TYR A 109 -1.82 11.08 0.17
N LEU A 110 -1.99 9.99 0.93
CA LEU A 110 -2.97 9.90 2.02
C LEU A 110 -2.34 10.43 3.31
N ASP A 111 -2.70 11.65 3.67
CA ASP A 111 -2.24 12.31 4.88
C ASP A 111 -3.10 11.89 6.07
N ALA A 112 -2.57 11.09 6.99
CA ALA A 112 -3.28 10.59 8.15
C ALA A 112 -2.49 10.81 9.43
N SER A 113 -3.18 11.20 10.51
CA SER A 113 -2.57 11.42 11.82
C SER A 113 -2.08 10.13 12.46
N GLU A 114 -1.05 10.23 13.30
CA GLU A 114 -0.50 9.08 14.05
C GLU A 114 -1.56 8.38 14.89
N GLU A 115 -2.48 9.13 15.50
CA GLU A 115 -3.60 8.60 16.26
C GLU A 115 -4.53 7.74 15.37
N THR A 116 -4.89 8.25 14.20
CA THR A 116 -5.70 7.52 13.21
C THR A 116 -5.00 6.24 12.75
N ILE A 117 -3.70 6.32 12.47
CA ILE A 117 -2.88 5.20 12.05
C ILE A 117 -2.86 4.10 13.10
N THR A 118 -2.53 4.47 14.35
CA THR A 118 -2.47 3.53 15.47
C THR A 118 -3.82 2.86 15.71
N SER A 119 -4.90 3.65 15.74
CA SER A 119 -6.26 3.14 15.90
C SER A 119 -6.66 2.16 14.79
N ARG A 120 -6.30 2.46 13.54
CA ARG A 120 -6.62 1.60 12.39
C ARG A 120 -5.81 0.31 12.39
N LEU A 121 -4.51 0.35 12.68
CA LEU A 121 -3.65 -0.83 12.64
C LEU A 121 -3.90 -1.79 13.80
N THR A 122 -4.14 -1.30 15.00
CA THR A 122 -4.45 -2.14 16.17
C THR A 122 -5.78 -2.87 16.04
N SER A 123 -6.76 -2.25 15.34
CA SER A 123 -8.08 -2.84 15.10
C SER A 123 -8.20 -3.59 13.76
N ARG A 124 -7.11 -3.66 12.96
CA ARG A 124 -7.10 -4.39 11.69
C ARG A 124 -7.19 -5.90 11.89
N ARG A 125 -7.98 -6.53 10.99
CA ARG A 125 -7.99 -7.98 10.79
C ARG A 125 -7.87 -8.27 9.32
N VAL A 126 -7.29 -9.41 8.98
CA VAL A 126 -7.15 -9.86 7.59
C VAL A 126 -7.67 -11.29 7.46
N CYS A 127 -8.24 -11.59 6.32
CA CYS A 127 -8.62 -12.94 5.96
C CYS A 127 -7.42 -13.66 5.35
N PRO A 128 -6.91 -14.74 5.93
CA PRO A 128 -5.81 -15.50 5.33
C PRO A 128 -6.23 -16.28 4.07
N GLY A 129 -7.55 -16.46 3.85
CA GLY A 129 -8.06 -17.20 2.70
C GLY A 129 -8.21 -16.36 1.43
N CYS A 130 -8.71 -15.12 1.53
CA CYS A 130 -8.97 -14.27 0.37
C CYS A 130 -8.29 -12.90 0.40
N GLY A 131 -7.52 -12.58 1.45
CA GLY A 131 -6.82 -11.30 1.57
C GLY A 131 -7.68 -10.11 2.03
N GLU A 132 -9.01 -10.28 2.15
CA GLU A 132 -9.91 -9.17 2.55
C GLU A 132 -9.49 -8.55 3.87
N ILE A 133 -9.53 -7.20 3.91
CA ILE A 133 -9.11 -6.40 5.06
C ILE A 133 -10.33 -5.86 5.78
N TYR A 134 -10.40 -6.13 7.08
CA TYR A 134 -11.41 -5.62 8.00
C TYR A 134 -10.79 -4.68 9.03
N ASN A 135 -11.62 -3.81 9.55
CA ASN A 135 -11.30 -2.99 10.71
C ASN A 135 -12.41 -3.11 11.73
N MET A 136 -12.09 -3.61 12.91
CA MET A 136 -13.10 -3.91 13.95
C MET A 136 -13.84 -2.67 14.46
N ARG A 137 -13.35 -1.45 14.17
CA ARG A 137 -13.99 -0.18 14.56
C ARG A 137 -14.75 0.46 13.42
N PHE A 138 -14.25 0.39 12.18
CA PHE A 138 -14.74 1.19 11.04
C PHE A 138 -15.39 0.36 9.94
N LYS A 139 -14.96 -0.90 9.77
CA LYS A 139 -15.48 -1.85 8.78
C LYS A 139 -15.45 -3.25 9.40
N PRO A 140 -16.27 -3.53 10.45
CA PRO A 140 -16.30 -4.86 11.06
C PRO A 140 -16.93 -5.88 10.09
N PRO A 141 -16.61 -7.18 10.21
CA PRO A 141 -17.32 -8.22 9.48
C PRO A 141 -18.76 -8.35 10.00
N LYS A 142 -19.65 -8.88 9.19
CA LYS A 142 -21.07 -9.14 9.56
C LYS A 142 -21.18 -10.09 10.73
N LYS A 143 -20.28 -11.10 10.77
CA LYS A 143 -20.14 -12.06 11.88
C LYS A 143 -18.75 -11.90 12.48
N ASP A 144 -18.70 -11.65 13.78
CA ASP A 144 -17.44 -11.42 14.49
C ASP A 144 -16.41 -12.52 14.23
N GLY A 145 -15.19 -12.12 13.88
CA GLY A 145 -14.07 -13.00 13.61
C GLY A 145 -14.13 -13.83 12.33
N VAL A 146 -15.16 -13.65 11.46
CA VAL A 146 -15.36 -14.44 10.25
C VAL A 146 -15.39 -13.56 9.00
N CYS A 147 -14.67 -13.96 7.97
CA CYS A 147 -14.67 -13.25 6.68
C CYS A 147 -16.03 -13.33 5.98
N ASP A 148 -16.56 -12.20 5.54
CA ASP A 148 -17.83 -12.12 4.82
C ASP A 148 -17.78 -12.76 3.43
N ASN A 149 -16.58 -12.80 2.80
CA ASN A 149 -16.43 -13.29 1.42
C ASN A 149 -16.21 -14.81 1.33
N CYS A 150 -15.41 -15.38 2.26
CA CYS A 150 -15.03 -16.80 2.18
C CYS A 150 -15.21 -17.58 3.47
N SER A 151 -15.81 -16.99 4.49
CA SER A 151 -16.10 -17.61 5.78
C SER A 151 -14.87 -18.12 6.57
N THR A 152 -13.66 -17.72 6.16
CA THR A 152 -12.44 -18.08 6.88
C THR A 152 -12.29 -17.21 8.13
N THR A 153 -11.73 -17.77 9.20
CA THR A 153 -11.46 -17.03 10.45
C THR A 153 -10.45 -15.91 10.22
N LEU A 154 -10.80 -14.71 10.65
CA LEU A 154 -9.95 -13.51 10.54
C LEU A 154 -8.79 -13.56 11.53
N ILE A 155 -7.63 -13.10 11.11
CA ILE A 155 -6.44 -13.05 11.95
C ILE A 155 -5.90 -11.62 12.07
N ARG A 156 -5.14 -11.36 13.13
CA ARG A 156 -4.29 -10.16 13.24
C ARG A 156 -2.97 -10.43 12.52
N ARG A 157 -2.46 -9.46 11.77
CA ARG A 157 -1.11 -9.59 11.19
C ARG A 157 -0.06 -9.58 12.30
N LYS A 158 1.03 -10.29 12.10
CA LYS A 158 2.16 -10.33 13.06
C LYS A 158 2.81 -8.96 13.24
N ASP A 159 2.83 -8.16 12.18
CA ASP A 159 3.40 -6.81 12.12
C ASP A 159 2.42 -5.69 12.60
N ASP A 160 1.28 -6.04 13.23
CA ASP A 160 0.30 -5.10 13.78
C ASP A 160 0.34 -5.02 15.32
N THR A 161 1.48 -5.31 15.94
CA THR A 161 1.72 -4.99 17.37
C THR A 161 2.02 -3.51 17.54
N GLU A 162 1.72 -2.94 18.72
CA GLU A 162 1.96 -1.50 18.97
C GLU A 162 3.42 -1.10 18.78
N GLU A 163 4.34 -1.96 19.20
CA GLU A 163 5.78 -1.76 19.03
C GLU A 163 6.15 -1.68 17.55
N VAL A 164 5.77 -2.68 16.75
CA VAL A 164 6.06 -2.72 15.31
C VAL A 164 5.36 -1.59 14.57
N ILE A 165 4.14 -1.20 14.98
CA ILE A 165 3.43 -0.05 14.39
C ILE A 165 4.24 1.24 14.60
N ARG A 166 4.77 1.46 15.81
CA ARG A 166 5.59 2.62 16.13
C ARG A 166 6.87 2.62 15.29
N ASP A 167 7.57 1.50 15.21
CA ASP A 167 8.79 1.37 14.41
C ASP A 167 8.53 1.63 12.93
N ARG A 168 7.45 1.08 12.37
CA ARG A 168 7.03 1.33 10.98
C ARG A 168 6.72 2.80 10.73
N TYR A 169 6.14 3.49 11.71
CA TYR A 169 5.86 4.92 11.60
C TYR A 169 7.15 5.74 11.61
N GLN A 170 8.14 5.40 12.45
CA GLN A 170 9.43 6.06 12.46
C GLN A 170 10.21 5.82 11.15
N VAL A 171 10.18 4.60 10.63
CA VAL A 171 10.76 4.28 9.32
C VAL A 171 10.08 5.10 8.21
N TYR A 172 8.76 5.21 8.23
CA TYR A 172 8.01 6.03 7.29
C TYR A 172 8.45 7.50 7.33
N LEU A 173 8.54 8.10 8.52
CA LEU A 173 8.96 9.51 8.67
C LEU A 173 10.36 9.76 8.09
N ARG A 174 11.27 8.84 8.29
CA ARG A 174 12.67 8.98 7.85
C ARG A 174 12.85 8.71 6.36
N GLU A 175 12.23 7.66 5.83
CA GLU A 175 12.52 7.14 4.49
C GLU A 175 11.46 7.54 3.45
N THR A 176 10.17 7.57 3.83
CA THR A 176 9.07 7.70 2.88
C THR A 176 8.45 9.09 2.87
N ALA A 177 8.35 9.76 4.01
CA ALA A 177 7.80 11.11 4.08
C ALA A 177 8.52 12.12 3.14
N PRO A 178 9.85 12.05 2.94
CA PRO A 178 10.53 12.92 1.97
C PRO A 178 10.06 12.78 0.53
N LEU A 179 9.38 11.68 0.17
CA LEU A 179 8.83 11.49 -1.17
C LEU A 179 7.68 12.45 -1.49
N VAL A 180 7.04 13.04 -0.48
CA VAL A 180 6.03 14.09 -0.67
C VAL A 180 6.63 15.29 -1.42
N ASP A 181 7.84 15.70 -1.02
CA ASP A 181 8.56 16.79 -1.69
C ASP A 181 9.17 16.33 -3.03
N TYR A 182 9.65 15.09 -3.09
CA TYR A 182 10.21 14.52 -4.32
C TYR A 182 9.20 14.49 -5.47
N PHE A 183 7.93 14.19 -5.18
CA PHE A 183 6.84 14.12 -6.16
C PHE A 183 5.93 15.34 -6.13
N ALA A 184 6.36 16.49 -5.62
CA ALA A 184 5.51 17.67 -5.40
C ALA A 184 4.72 18.14 -6.65
N ARG A 185 5.22 17.86 -7.85
CA ARG A 185 4.57 18.26 -9.12
C ARG A 185 3.41 17.35 -9.51
N GLU A 186 3.49 16.05 -9.19
CA GLU A 186 2.51 15.02 -9.52
C GLU A 186 1.62 14.65 -8.34
N LEU A 187 1.83 15.31 -7.18
CA LEU A 187 1.24 14.92 -5.91
C LEU A 187 -0.18 15.47 -5.74
N LEU A 188 -1.14 14.57 -5.62
CA LEU A 188 -2.46 14.86 -5.09
C LEU A 188 -2.51 14.52 -3.59
N ARG A 189 -2.59 15.54 -2.73
CA ARG A 189 -2.76 15.36 -1.28
C ARG A 189 -4.23 15.16 -0.94
N VAL A 190 -4.53 14.10 -0.21
CA VAL A 190 -5.88 13.74 0.24
C VAL A 190 -5.87 13.49 1.74
N ASP A 191 -6.87 14.00 2.46
CA ASP A 191 -7.05 13.74 3.89
C ASP A 191 -7.40 12.27 4.13
N GLY A 192 -6.41 11.51 4.58
CA GLY A 192 -6.54 10.09 4.91
C GLY A 192 -7.32 9.81 6.20
N ASN A 193 -7.72 10.83 6.97
CA ASN A 193 -8.58 10.65 8.16
C ASN A 193 -10.05 10.46 7.77
N LEU A 194 -10.43 10.83 6.55
CA LEU A 194 -11.78 10.66 6.03
C LEU A 194 -12.15 9.17 5.86
N SER A 195 -13.44 8.91 5.65
CA SER A 195 -13.91 7.57 5.24
C SER A 195 -13.39 7.22 3.85
N GLY A 196 -13.19 5.91 3.59
CA GLY A 196 -12.68 5.43 2.30
C GLY A 196 -13.50 5.92 1.10
N ASP A 197 -14.82 5.99 1.22
CA ASP A 197 -15.72 6.47 0.15
C ASP A 197 -15.46 7.95 -0.19
N LYS A 198 -15.30 8.81 0.82
CA LYS A 198 -14.97 10.23 0.60
C LYS A 198 -13.59 10.44 -0.01
N VAL A 199 -12.62 9.63 0.42
CA VAL A 199 -11.27 9.62 -0.17
C VAL A 199 -11.34 9.23 -1.64
N LEU A 200 -12.06 8.15 -1.95
CA LEU A 200 -12.23 7.67 -3.32
C LEU A 200 -12.95 8.68 -4.22
N GLU A 201 -14.03 9.29 -3.73
CA GLU A 201 -14.77 10.34 -4.45
C GLU A 201 -13.87 11.53 -4.80
N ARG A 202 -13.06 12.00 -3.83
CA ARG A 202 -12.12 13.09 -4.05
C ARG A 202 -11.09 12.76 -5.14
N ILE A 203 -10.52 11.56 -5.09
CA ILE A 203 -9.52 11.13 -6.06
C ILE A 203 -10.12 10.98 -7.46
N ARG A 204 -11.32 10.42 -7.57
CA ARG A 204 -12.02 10.28 -8.86
C ARG A 204 -12.25 11.63 -9.53
N GLY A 205 -12.67 12.63 -8.78
CA GLY A 205 -12.88 13.98 -9.30
C GLY A 205 -11.62 14.63 -9.88
N GLU A 206 -10.44 14.25 -9.40
CA GLU A 206 -9.16 14.80 -9.86
C GLU A 206 -8.53 13.98 -11.00
N LEU A 207 -8.63 12.63 -10.94
CA LEU A 207 -8.01 11.76 -11.95
C LEU A 207 -8.85 11.53 -13.20
N CYS A 208 -10.16 11.70 -13.11
CA CYS A 208 -11.10 11.51 -14.20
C CYS A 208 -12.09 12.68 -14.21
N PRO A 209 -11.62 13.92 -14.54
CA PRO A 209 -12.56 15.03 -14.70
C PRO A 209 -13.56 14.68 -15.81
N ALA A 210 -14.86 14.94 -15.54
CA ALA A 210 -15.97 14.62 -16.43
C ALA A 210 -15.88 15.39 -17.75
#